data_141a7ad700f696f2f3f03786d8c67136
#
_entry.id   141a7ad700f696f2f3f03786d8c67136
#
_cell.length_a   1.000
_cell.length_b   1.000
_cell.length_c   1.000
_cell.angle_alpha   90.00
_cell.angle_beta   90.00
_cell.angle_gamma   90.00
#
_symmetry.space_group_name_H-M   'P 1'
#
loop_
_entity.id
_entity.type
_entity.pdbx_description
1 polymer ?
#
loop_
_entity_poly.entity_id
_entity_poly.type
_entity_poly.pdbx_seq_one_letter_code
_entity_poly.pdbx_strand_id
1 'polypeptide(L)'
;IALDSHKYEIPEVPKGTSQTTRELLINSILDAQLADGGWAIDEKSAEVDITAMAIQALAPYCKSDEKVNDAVNKALAKLSDMQGADGKFRAYGTANAESNAQVIVALTSLGIDPAEDARFIKNGSSVLDALASFYSDGTFRHTLTSEESDNGIATEQAYYALASYHRMLEGRTTLFDMSDVESFAKIEGKADENTDGNGQNSSGSKTGTKQASGSTKSIKSKLTDADKVMRMIDAIISPEDSADALSADISKLTDDQLKSIIDAYKAYESLSDDDKLLVKNYSDFKKLLDRIGTEMH
;
A
#
# COMPACT_ATOMS: atom_id res chain seq x y z
N ILE A 1 9.01 -14.93 0.74
CA ILE A 1 8.16 -13.85 1.29
C ILE A 1 7.03 -14.45 2.15
N ALA A 2 6.05 -15.18 1.58
CA ALA A 2 4.89 -15.68 2.32
C ALA A 2 5.25 -16.50 3.57
N LEU A 3 6.23 -17.40 3.48
CA LEU A 3 6.70 -18.18 4.61
C LEU A 3 7.32 -17.32 5.73
N ASP A 4 7.90 -16.19 5.38
CA ASP A 4 8.61 -15.33 6.33
C ASP A 4 7.70 -14.30 7.00
N SER A 5 6.54 -13.98 6.40
CA SER A 5 5.61 -12.95 6.89
C SER A 5 5.15 -13.16 8.34
N HIS A 6 5.03 -14.42 8.77
CA HIS A 6 4.74 -14.83 10.13
C HIS A 6 5.63 -15.98 10.62
N LYS A 7 6.82 -16.15 10.01
CA LYS A 7 7.77 -17.22 10.34
C LYS A 7 7.14 -18.61 10.26
N TYR A 8 6.28 -18.83 9.26
CA TYR A 8 5.61 -20.10 9.07
C TYR A 8 6.60 -21.26 8.93
N GLU A 9 6.35 -22.35 9.61
CA GLU A 9 7.11 -23.59 9.43
C GLU A 9 6.72 -24.27 8.12
N ILE A 10 7.71 -24.87 7.45
CA ILE A 10 7.45 -25.69 6.26
C ILE A 10 7.07 -27.08 6.76
N PRO A 11 5.87 -27.59 6.44
CA PRO A 11 5.43 -28.91 6.91
C PRO A 11 6.37 -30.01 6.44
N GLU A 12 6.59 -31.01 7.31
CA GLU A 12 7.32 -32.21 6.93
C GLU A 12 6.55 -33.01 5.88
N VAL A 13 7.28 -33.56 4.91
CA VAL A 13 6.68 -34.38 3.86
C VAL A 13 6.84 -35.88 4.17
N PRO A 14 5.98 -36.76 3.61
CA PRO A 14 6.08 -38.19 3.79
C PRO A 14 7.45 -38.73 3.36
N LYS A 15 7.89 -39.78 4.07
CA LYS A 15 9.16 -40.46 3.81
C LYS A 15 9.26 -40.88 2.33
N GLY A 16 10.32 -40.49 1.65
CA GLY A 16 10.55 -40.83 0.23
C GLY A 16 10.20 -39.72 -0.75
N THR A 17 9.75 -38.55 -0.27
CA THR A 17 9.59 -37.32 -1.06
C THR A 17 10.67 -36.30 -0.70
N SER A 18 10.97 -35.39 -1.59
CA SER A 18 11.95 -34.32 -1.35
C SER A 18 11.35 -33.25 -0.42
N GLN A 19 12.03 -32.97 0.69
CA GLN A 19 11.65 -31.94 1.64
C GLN A 19 12.05 -30.55 1.08
N THR A 20 11.11 -29.64 0.96
CA THR A 20 11.40 -28.22 0.72
C THR A 20 11.91 -27.57 2.01
N THR A 21 12.97 -26.78 1.91
CA THR A 21 13.50 -25.98 3.01
C THR A 21 13.68 -24.54 2.58
N ARG A 22 13.77 -23.60 3.53
CA ARG A 22 14.11 -22.20 3.21
C ARG A 22 15.44 -22.09 2.49
N GLU A 23 16.43 -22.86 2.90
CA GLU A 23 17.74 -22.88 2.24
C GLU A 23 17.65 -23.30 0.77
N LEU A 24 16.87 -24.33 0.45
CA LEU A 24 16.63 -24.72 -0.94
C LEU A 24 15.94 -23.62 -1.75
N LEU A 25 14.97 -22.92 -1.16
CA LEU A 25 14.28 -21.82 -1.82
C LEU A 25 15.23 -20.63 -2.07
N ILE A 26 16.05 -20.26 -1.07
CA ILE A 26 17.05 -19.21 -1.19
C ILE A 26 18.06 -19.57 -2.26
N ASN A 27 18.65 -20.80 -2.21
CA ASN A 27 19.61 -21.25 -3.20
C ASN A 27 19.01 -21.25 -4.63
N SER A 28 17.74 -21.64 -4.77
CA SER A 28 17.06 -21.58 -6.09
C SER A 28 16.99 -20.17 -6.65
N ILE A 29 16.79 -19.15 -5.80
CA ILE A 29 16.83 -17.75 -6.23
C ILE A 29 18.25 -17.34 -6.57
N LEU A 30 19.24 -17.68 -5.74
CA LEU A 30 20.65 -17.36 -5.98
C LEU A 30 21.18 -17.99 -7.26
N ASP A 31 20.87 -19.27 -7.51
CA ASP A 31 21.28 -20.01 -8.69
C ASP A 31 20.68 -19.45 -10.00
N ALA A 32 19.52 -18.80 -9.91
CA ALA A 32 18.87 -18.13 -11.03
C ALA A 32 19.38 -16.70 -11.29
N GLN A 33 20.33 -16.19 -10.47
CA GLN A 33 20.89 -14.85 -10.72
C GLN A 33 21.68 -14.81 -12.04
N LEU A 34 21.35 -13.86 -12.88
CA LEU A 34 22.01 -13.67 -14.17
C LEU A 34 23.41 -13.07 -14.00
N ALA A 35 24.25 -13.26 -15.02
CA ALA A 35 25.61 -12.72 -15.03
C ALA A 35 25.67 -11.18 -14.92
N ASP A 36 24.61 -10.49 -15.31
CA ASP A 36 24.48 -9.03 -15.20
C ASP A 36 24.03 -8.56 -13.79
N GLY A 37 23.80 -9.49 -12.86
CA GLY A 37 23.51 -9.23 -11.46
C GLY A 37 22.02 -9.20 -11.11
N GLY A 38 21.10 -9.25 -12.06
CA GLY A 38 19.65 -9.26 -11.82
C GLY A 38 19.00 -10.61 -12.04
N TRP A 39 17.68 -10.61 -12.13
CA TRP A 39 16.86 -11.80 -12.43
C TRP A 39 15.84 -11.48 -13.52
N ALA A 40 15.44 -12.50 -14.26
CA ALA A 40 14.41 -12.43 -15.29
C ALA A 40 13.65 -13.76 -15.40
N ILE A 41 12.47 -13.72 -16.02
CA ILE A 41 11.70 -14.94 -16.30
C ILE A 41 12.33 -15.71 -17.47
N ASP A 42 12.83 -15.00 -18.50
CA ASP A 42 13.33 -15.61 -19.73
C ASP A 42 14.84 -15.90 -19.72
N GLU A 43 15.51 -15.66 -18.58
CA GLU A 43 16.94 -15.93 -18.34
C GLU A 43 17.92 -15.23 -19.30
N LYS A 44 17.51 -14.17 -20.01
CA LYS A 44 18.38 -13.48 -20.98
C LYS A 44 19.04 -12.21 -20.45
N SER A 45 18.24 -11.37 -19.83
CA SER A 45 18.68 -10.10 -19.25
C SER A 45 17.78 -9.71 -18.08
N ALA A 46 18.34 -9.05 -17.09
CA ALA A 46 17.60 -8.63 -15.92
C ALA A 46 16.34 -7.83 -16.26
N GLU A 47 15.24 -8.18 -15.62
CA GLU A 47 13.99 -7.45 -15.63
C GLU A 47 13.82 -6.71 -14.31
N VAL A 48 13.33 -5.48 -14.33
CA VAL A 48 13.21 -4.63 -13.16
C VAL A 48 12.35 -5.31 -12.08
N ASP A 49 11.16 -5.75 -12.46
CA ASP A 49 10.17 -6.29 -11.52
C ASP A 49 10.66 -7.60 -10.89
N ILE A 50 11.19 -8.52 -11.71
CA ILE A 50 11.70 -9.81 -11.23
C ILE A 50 12.92 -9.61 -10.33
N THR A 51 13.83 -8.69 -10.70
CA THR A 51 14.99 -8.35 -9.88
C THR A 51 14.57 -7.74 -8.54
N ALA A 52 13.61 -6.81 -8.54
CA ALA A 52 13.07 -6.21 -7.32
C ALA A 52 12.37 -7.24 -6.43
N MET A 53 11.57 -8.15 -6.99
CA MET A 53 10.89 -9.22 -6.25
C MET A 53 11.89 -10.23 -5.66
N ALA A 54 12.98 -10.56 -6.37
CA ALA A 54 14.04 -11.39 -5.84
C ALA A 54 14.75 -10.73 -4.64
N ILE A 55 15.05 -9.43 -4.73
CA ILE A 55 15.58 -8.66 -3.59
C ILE A 55 14.64 -8.70 -2.41
N GLN A 56 13.33 -8.47 -2.60
CA GLN A 56 12.33 -8.53 -1.53
C GLN A 56 12.31 -9.89 -0.82
N ALA A 57 12.44 -10.98 -1.59
CA ALA A 57 12.48 -12.33 -1.05
C ALA A 57 13.78 -12.63 -0.27
N LEU A 58 14.90 -12.07 -0.69
CA LEU A 58 16.22 -12.29 -0.11
C LEU A 58 16.54 -11.32 1.05
N ALA A 59 15.87 -10.18 1.14
CA ALA A 59 16.15 -9.12 2.11
C ALA A 59 16.24 -9.61 3.57
N PRO A 60 15.38 -10.51 4.08
CA PRO A 60 15.47 -10.99 5.46
C PRO A 60 16.77 -11.72 5.78
N TYR A 61 17.46 -12.23 4.77
CA TYR A 61 18.65 -13.09 4.90
C TYR A 61 19.97 -12.35 4.67
N CYS A 62 19.95 -11.12 4.14
CA CYS A 62 21.16 -10.35 3.83
C CYS A 62 22.13 -10.19 5.00
N LYS A 63 21.61 -10.05 6.22
CA LYS A 63 22.46 -9.85 7.41
C LYS A 63 23.11 -11.13 7.93
N SER A 64 22.56 -12.29 7.59
CA SER A 64 22.98 -13.59 8.12
C SER A 64 23.71 -14.48 7.09
N ASP A 65 23.62 -14.14 5.81
CA ASP A 65 24.22 -14.91 4.71
C ASP A 65 24.97 -13.99 3.76
N GLU A 66 26.30 -14.15 3.69
CA GLU A 66 27.19 -13.35 2.85
C GLU A 66 26.90 -13.53 1.35
N LYS A 67 26.55 -14.75 0.90
CA LYS A 67 26.20 -15.00 -0.51
C LYS A 67 24.93 -14.26 -0.91
N VAL A 68 23.92 -14.25 -0.02
CA VAL A 68 22.70 -13.49 -0.24
C VAL A 68 23.01 -12.00 -0.31
N ASN A 69 23.81 -11.51 0.63
CA ASN A 69 24.20 -10.09 0.65
C ASN A 69 24.94 -9.68 -0.62
N ASP A 70 25.88 -10.49 -1.10
CA ASP A 70 26.61 -10.23 -2.34
C ASP A 70 25.70 -10.24 -3.57
N ALA A 71 24.77 -11.18 -3.66
CA ALA A 71 23.80 -11.27 -4.75
C ALA A 71 22.88 -10.04 -4.75
N VAL A 72 22.38 -9.62 -3.60
CA VAL A 72 21.53 -8.45 -3.47
C VAL A 72 22.28 -7.16 -3.82
N ASN A 73 23.56 -7.02 -3.41
CA ASN A 73 24.37 -5.86 -3.78
C ASN A 73 24.60 -5.74 -5.28
N LYS A 74 24.84 -6.87 -5.98
CA LYS A 74 24.90 -6.88 -7.46
C LYS A 74 23.58 -6.46 -8.09
N ALA A 75 22.47 -6.94 -7.54
CA ALA A 75 21.15 -6.60 -8.03
C ALA A 75 20.78 -5.13 -7.80
N LEU A 76 21.16 -4.54 -6.66
CA LEU A 76 20.99 -3.10 -6.41
C LEU A 76 21.79 -2.27 -7.42
N ALA A 77 23.03 -2.65 -7.72
CA ALA A 77 23.82 -1.99 -8.76
C ALA A 77 23.13 -2.10 -10.13
N LYS A 78 22.63 -3.29 -10.46
CA LYS A 78 21.91 -3.52 -11.71
C LYS A 78 20.65 -2.69 -11.82
N LEU A 79 19.81 -2.63 -10.75
CA LEU A 79 18.62 -1.77 -10.73
C LEU A 79 18.98 -0.29 -10.89
N SER A 80 20.04 0.18 -10.20
CA SER A 80 20.52 1.56 -10.37
C SER A 80 20.89 1.87 -11.82
N ASP A 81 21.54 0.93 -12.54
CA ASP A 81 21.89 1.07 -13.96
C ASP A 81 20.66 1.04 -14.89
N MET A 82 19.59 0.33 -14.49
CA MET A 82 18.34 0.25 -15.25
C MET A 82 17.44 1.46 -15.07
N GLN A 83 17.68 2.29 -14.05
CA GLN A 83 16.91 3.49 -13.80
C GLN A 83 17.19 4.55 -14.87
N GLY A 84 16.14 5.04 -15.52
CA GLY A 84 16.25 6.09 -16.51
C GLY A 84 16.69 7.44 -15.95
N ALA A 85 17.22 8.30 -16.81
CA ALA A 85 17.64 9.66 -16.44
C ALA A 85 16.50 10.53 -15.85
N ASP A 86 15.26 10.14 -16.08
CA ASP A 86 14.04 10.74 -15.53
C ASP A 86 13.59 10.11 -14.19
N GLY A 87 14.45 9.30 -13.57
CA GLY A 87 14.18 8.61 -12.33
C GLY A 87 13.30 7.36 -12.45
N LYS A 88 12.72 7.10 -13.63
CA LYS A 88 11.72 6.05 -13.83
C LYS A 88 12.31 4.71 -14.22
N PHE A 89 11.67 3.66 -13.75
CA PHE A 89 11.91 2.30 -14.21
C PHE A 89 10.98 1.93 -15.37
N ARG A 90 11.45 1.02 -16.21
CA ARG A 90 10.77 0.62 -17.44
C ARG A 90 10.71 -0.90 -17.58
N ALA A 91 9.52 -1.39 -17.93
CA ALA A 91 9.35 -2.75 -18.43
C ALA A 91 9.05 -2.69 -19.93
N TYR A 92 9.72 -3.54 -20.71
CA TYR A 92 9.58 -3.59 -22.17
C TYR A 92 9.73 -2.22 -22.86
N GLY A 93 10.61 -1.37 -22.33
CA GLY A 93 10.89 -0.03 -22.85
C GLY A 93 9.92 1.06 -22.43
N THR A 94 8.83 0.73 -21.73
CA THR A 94 7.82 1.69 -21.28
C THR A 94 7.92 1.94 -19.78
N ALA A 95 7.98 3.22 -19.39
CA ALA A 95 7.92 3.61 -17.98
C ALA A 95 6.51 3.32 -17.42
N ASN A 96 6.45 2.64 -16.29
CA ASN A 96 5.20 2.26 -15.66
C ASN A 96 5.27 2.39 -14.13
N ALA A 97 4.11 2.53 -13.50
CA ALA A 97 4.00 2.71 -12.06
C ALA A 97 4.44 1.48 -11.29
N GLU A 98 4.11 0.28 -11.79
CA GLU A 98 4.34 -0.99 -11.12
C GLU A 98 5.84 -1.27 -10.94
N SER A 99 6.66 -1.08 -11.99
CA SER A 99 8.11 -1.25 -11.89
C SER A 99 8.73 -0.29 -10.86
N ASN A 100 8.26 0.96 -10.78
CA ASN A 100 8.70 1.90 -9.75
C ASN A 100 8.27 1.44 -8.36
N ALA A 101 7.03 0.95 -8.21
CA ALA A 101 6.50 0.44 -6.95
C ALA A 101 7.30 -0.78 -6.44
N GLN A 102 7.61 -1.75 -7.32
CA GLN A 102 8.40 -2.92 -6.96
C GLN A 102 9.79 -2.55 -6.45
N VAL A 103 10.45 -1.57 -7.08
CA VAL A 103 11.78 -1.10 -6.63
C VAL A 103 11.68 -0.39 -5.27
N ILE A 104 10.65 0.43 -5.03
CA ILE A 104 10.45 1.05 -3.71
C ILE A 104 10.33 -0.02 -2.63
N VAL A 105 9.52 -1.07 -2.84
CA VAL A 105 9.38 -2.17 -1.87
C VAL A 105 10.69 -2.92 -1.67
N ALA A 106 11.47 -3.16 -2.73
CA ALA A 106 12.77 -3.80 -2.61
C ALA A 106 13.76 -2.98 -1.76
N LEU A 107 13.85 -1.67 -1.99
CA LEU A 107 14.70 -0.76 -1.22
C LEU A 107 14.28 -0.70 0.25
N THR A 108 13.01 -0.47 0.51
CA THR A 108 12.48 -0.40 1.88
C THR A 108 12.60 -1.71 2.65
N SER A 109 12.53 -2.87 1.97
CA SER A 109 12.77 -4.18 2.58
C SER A 109 14.21 -4.34 3.08
N LEU A 110 15.15 -3.58 2.53
CA LEU A 110 16.55 -3.53 2.95
C LEU A 110 16.84 -2.38 3.92
N GLY A 111 15.85 -1.55 4.24
CA GLY A 111 16.01 -0.32 5.02
C GLY A 111 16.74 0.79 4.26
N ILE A 112 16.70 0.77 2.93
CA ILE A 112 17.27 1.79 2.05
C ILE A 112 16.18 2.81 1.73
N ASP A 113 16.46 4.10 1.95
CA ASP A 113 15.51 5.17 1.66
C ASP A 113 15.44 5.43 0.15
N PRO A 114 14.29 5.16 -0.51
CA PRO A 114 14.12 5.38 -1.95
C PRO A 114 14.09 6.86 -2.35
N ALA A 115 13.93 7.78 -1.39
CA ALA A 115 13.96 9.22 -1.62
C ALA A 115 15.37 9.82 -1.53
N GLU A 116 16.28 9.20 -0.75
CA GLU A 116 17.56 9.80 -0.40
C GLU A 116 18.79 9.02 -0.89
N ASP A 117 18.65 7.74 -1.21
CA ASP A 117 19.79 6.93 -1.66
C ASP A 117 20.31 7.41 -3.02
N ALA A 118 21.54 7.91 -3.05
CA ALA A 118 22.17 8.52 -4.23
C ALA A 118 22.22 7.59 -5.47
N ARG A 119 22.19 6.27 -5.28
CA ARG A 119 22.17 5.30 -6.38
C ARG A 119 20.87 5.38 -7.17
N PHE A 120 19.78 5.78 -6.51
CA PHE A 120 18.41 5.80 -7.05
C PHE A 120 17.86 7.22 -7.25
N ILE A 121 18.74 8.22 -7.26
CA ILE A 121 18.44 9.60 -7.66
C ILE A 121 19.09 9.88 -9.01
N LYS A 122 18.28 10.15 -10.05
CA LYS A 122 18.77 10.47 -11.40
C LYS A 122 18.30 11.87 -11.78
N ASN A 123 19.26 12.76 -12.07
CA ASN A 123 18.99 14.17 -12.37
C ASN A 123 18.08 14.88 -11.35
N GLY A 124 18.23 14.54 -10.07
CA GLY A 124 17.44 15.10 -8.98
C GLY A 124 16.05 14.47 -8.80
N SER A 125 15.70 13.44 -9.56
CA SER A 125 14.44 12.69 -9.41
C SER A 125 14.71 11.36 -8.72
N SER A 126 14.07 11.13 -7.59
CA SER A 126 14.09 9.87 -6.85
C SER A 126 13.09 8.86 -7.43
N VAL A 127 13.11 7.61 -6.92
CA VAL A 127 12.12 6.60 -7.29
C VAL A 127 10.72 6.99 -6.79
N LEU A 128 10.61 7.70 -5.67
CA LEU A 128 9.33 8.21 -5.17
C LEU A 128 8.77 9.31 -6.06
N ASP A 129 9.61 10.26 -6.51
CA ASP A 129 9.20 11.28 -7.48
C ASP A 129 8.74 10.64 -8.79
N ALA A 130 9.45 9.60 -9.22
CA ALA A 130 9.08 8.82 -10.39
C ALA A 130 7.71 8.16 -10.23
N LEU A 131 7.43 7.50 -9.09
CA LEU A 131 6.13 6.91 -8.81
C LEU A 131 5.04 7.98 -8.72
N ALA A 132 5.28 9.10 -8.03
CA ALA A 132 4.33 10.20 -7.89
C ALA A 132 3.90 10.79 -9.24
N SER A 133 4.75 10.73 -10.27
CA SER A 133 4.41 11.20 -11.62
C SER A 133 3.27 10.43 -12.29
N PHE A 134 2.96 9.21 -11.84
CA PHE A 134 1.84 8.40 -12.34
C PHE A 134 0.52 8.64 -11.58
N TYR A 135 0.55 9.41 -10.48
CA TYR A 135 -0.64 9.71 -9.69
C TYR A 135 -1.64 10.58 -10.47
N SER A 136 -2.92 10.25 -10.36
CA SER A 136 -4.04 10.98 -10.95
C SER A 136 -5.31 10.76 -10.11
N ASP A 137 -5.81 11.81 -9.48
CA ASP A 137 -7.12 11.83 -8.78
C ASP A 137 -7.40 10.64 -7.84
N GLY A 138 -6.44 10.34 -6.95
CA GLY A 138 -6.57 9.25 -5.96
C GLY A 138 -6.21 7.87 -6.50
N THR A 139 -5.79 7.76 -7.76
CA THR A 139 -5.39 6.52 -8.41
C THR A 139 -4.02 6.66 -9.07
N PHE A 140 -3.50 5.58 -9.64
CA PHE A 140 -2.27 5.59 -10.42
C PHE A 140 -2.51 5.03 -11.81
N ARG A 141 -1.95 5.71 -12.80
CA ARG A 141 -1.94 5.23 -14.18
C ARG A 141 -0.88 4.15 -14.34
N HIS A 142 -1.16 3.17 -15.20
CA HIS A 142 -0.12 2.21 -15.60
C HIS A 142 1.06 2.92 -16.27
N THR A 143 0.78 3.75 -17.28
CA THR A 143 1.79 4.55 -18.00
C THR A 143 1.36 6.01 -18.10
N LEU A 144 2.33 6.91 -18.36
CA LEU A 144 2.03 8.34 -18.55
C LEU A 144 1.30 8.64 -19.88
N THR A 145 1.33 7.70 -20.82
CA THR A 145 0.69 7.83 -22.13
C THR A 145 -0.65 7.12 -22.23
N SER A 146 -1.09 6.39 -21.18
CA SER A 146 -2.40 5.74 -21.17
C SER A 146 -3.50 6.80 -21.09
N GLU A 147 -4.54 6.63 -21.90
CA GLU A 147 -5.74 7.46 -21.83
C GLU A 147 -6.57 7.15 -20.57
N GLU A 148 -6.38 5.95 -19.98
CA GLU A 148 -7.01 5.55 -18.74
C GLU A 148 -6.40 6.29 -17.56
N SER A 149 -7.22 7.05 -16.85
CA SER A 149 -6.82 7.83 -15.67
C SER A 149 -6.56 6.95 -14.45
N ASP A 150 -7.15 5.75 -14.39
CA ASP A 150 -6.97 4.78 -13.32
C ASP A 150 -6.64 3.40 -13.88
N ASN A 151 -5.79 2.69 -13.13
CA ASN A 151 -5.49 1.29 -13.36
C ASN A 151 -5.45 0.59 -12.01
N GLY A 152 -6.30 -0.42 -11.81
CA GLY A 152 -6.44 -1.09 -10.53
C GLY A 152 -5.14 -1.73 -10.04
N ILE A 153 -4.36 -2.36 -10.94
CA ILE A 153 -3.08 -3.00 -10.60
C ILE A 153 -2.03 -1.93 -10.26
N ALA A 154 -1.90 -0.90 -11.11
CA ALA A 154 -0.97 0.21 -10.85
C ALA A 154 -1.28 0.91 -9.52
N THR A 155 -2.56 1.15 -9.25
CA THR A 155 -3.03 1.78 -8.02
C THR A 155 -2.73 0.92 -6.80
N GLU A 156 -3.05 -0.37 -6.83
CA GLU A 156 -2.74 -1.29 -5.73
C GLU A 156 -1.24 -1.33 -5.45
N GLN A 157 -0.42 -1.53 -6.49
CA GLN A 157 1.03 -1.63 -6.33
C GLN A 157 1.66 -0.33 -5.84
N ALA A 158 1.20 0.82 -6.32
CA ALA A 158 1.65 2.10 -5.82
C ALA A 158 1.31 2.30 -4.34
N TYR A 159 0.09 1.97 -3.92
CA TYR A 159 -0.32 2.12 -2.53
C TYR A 159 0.44 1.19 -1.57
N TYR A 160 0.68 -0.07 -1.94
CA TYR A 160 1.48 -0.91 -1.05
C TYR A 160 2.95 -0.47 -1.01
N ALA A 161 3.50 0.09 -2.10
CA ALA A 161 4.85 0.66 -2.10
C ALA A 161 4.94 1.90 -1.20
N LEU A 162 3.94 2.79 -1.24
CA LEU A 162 3.85 3.92 -0.32
C LEU A 162 3.66 3.47 1.13
N ALA A 163 2.87 2.42 1.38
CA ALA A 163 2.74 1.83 2.70
C ALA A 163 4.08 1.24 3.20
N SER A 164 4.84 0.57 2.31
CA SER A 164 6.17 0.05 2.64
C SER A 164 7.14 1.17 3.04
N TYR A 165 7.13 2.28 2.30
CA TYR A 165 7.94 3.45 2.60
C TYR A 165 7.55 4.12 3.92
N HIS A 166 6.24 4.32 4.14
CA HIS A 166 5.73 4.87 5.38
C HIS A 166 6.12 4.02 6.60
N ARG A 167 5.98 2.69 6.51
CA ARG A 167 6.41 1.76 7.57
C ARG A 167 7.90 1.89 7.86
N MET A 168 8.74 2.04 6.84
CA MET A 168 10.18 2.24 7.00
C MET A 168 10.48 3.56 7.73
N LEU A 169 9.80 4.67 7.38
CA LEU A 169 9.96 5.97 8.05
C LEU A 169 9.54 5.92 9.53
N GLU A 170 8.55 5.12 9.87
CA GLU A 170 8.11 4.89 11.25
C GLU A 170 8.96 3.87 12.01
N GLY A 171 9.99 3.28 11.38
CA GLY A 171 10.83 2.26 12.00
C GLY A 171 10.09 0.95 12.30
N ARG A 172 8.99 0.67 11.58
CA ARG A 172 8.20 -0.56 11.69
C ARG A 172 8.85 -1.74 10.96
N THR A 173 8.26 -2.91 11.11
CA THR A 173 8.64 -4.09 10.31
C THR A 173 8.38 -3.83 8.82
N THR A 174 9.10 -4.55 7.94
CA THR A 174 8.95 -4.42 6.48
C THR A 174 7.54 -4.81 6.03
N LEU A 175 7.14 -4.40 4.83
CA LEU A 175 5.78 -4.62 4.30
C LEU A 175 5.28 -6.06 4.45
N PHE A 176 6.16 -7.02 4.23
CA PHE A 176 5.79 -8.45 4.26
C PHE A 176 6.08 -9.13 5.60
N ASP A 177 6.66 -8.45 6.57
CA ASP A 177 6.75 -8.92 7.95
C ASP A 177 5.57 -8.36 8.75
N MET A 178 4.53 -9.18 8.89
CA MET A 178 3.28 -8.79 9.54
C MET A 178 3.29 -9.07 11.05
N SER A 179 4.47 -9.26 11.65
CA SER A 179 4.61 -9.63 13.07
C SER A 179 4.18 -8.51 14.03
N ASP A 180 4.17 -7.27 13.58
CA ASP A 180 3.73 -6.08 14.35
C ASP A 180 2.24 -5.72 14.14
N VAL A 181 1.51 -6.49 13.31
CA VAL A 181 0.10 -6.25 13.03
C VAL A 181 -0.77 -7.23 13.82
N GLU A 182 -1.77 -6.73 14.54
CA GLU A 182 -2.75 -7.59 15.19
C GLU A 182 -3.56 -8.36 14.15
N SER A 183 -3.66 -9.69 14.30
CA SER A 183 -4.44 -10.51 13.37
C SER A 183 -5.93 -10.19 13.48
N PHE A 184 -6.64 -10.13 12.34
CA PHE A 184 -8.09 -9.95 12.29
C PHE A 184 -8.86 -10.96 13.15
N ALA A 185 -8.33 -12.18 13.37
CA ALA A 185 -8.92 -13.18 14.25
C ALA A 185 -9.03 -12.75 15.72
N LYS A 186 -8.19 -11.80 16.19
CA LYS A 186 -8.34 -11.21 17.53
C LYS A 186 -9.41 -10.13 17.61
N ILE A 187 -9.77 -9.51 16.49
CA ILE A 187 -10.77 -8.46 16.40
C ILE A 187 -12.17 -9.07 16.42
N GLU A 188 -12.37 -10.24 15.81
CA GLU A 188 -13.65 -10.98 15.82
C GLU A 188 -13.92 -11.70 17.16
N GLY A 189 -12.91 -12.02 17.93
CA GLY A 189 -13.04 -12.73 19.23
C GLY A 189 -13.53 -11.88 20.41
N LYS A 190 -13.92 -10.61 20.24
CA LYS A 190 -14.53 -9.76 21.26
C LYS A 190 -16.05 -9.60 21.13
N ALA A 191 -16.69 -10.30 20.21
CA ALA A 191 -18.13 -10.40 20.13
C ALA A 191 -18.55 -11.83 20.47
N ASP A 192 -19.28 -11.97 21.61
CA ASP A 192 -20.03 -13.13 22.07
C ASP A 192 -19.37 -14.06 23.13
N GLU A 193 -19.11 -13.51 24.31
CA GLU A 193 -19.37 -14.26 25.54
C GLU A 193 -20.80 -13.94 26.00
N ASN A 194 -21.78 -14.62 25.46
CA ASN A 194 -23.08 -14.95 26.10
C ASN A 194 -24.00 -15.69 25.12
N THR A 195 -23.94 -16.99 25.11
CA THR A 195 -25.14 -17.83 25.02
C THR A 195 -24.76 -19.26 25.43
N ASP A 196 -25.30 -19.62 26.57
CA ASP A 196 -25.36 -20.99 27.07
C ASP A 196 -26.21 -21.89 26.16
N GLY A 197 -25.72 -23.11 25.99
CA GLY A 197 -26.57 -24.30 26.21
C GLY A 197 -27.18 -25.00 25.01
N ASN A 198 -26.63 -26.16 24.78
CA ASN A 198 -27.35 -27.42 24.57
C ASN A 198 -27.75 -27.88 23.17
N GLY A 199 -27.11 -28.96 22.74
CA GLY A 199 -27.84 -30.18 22.34
C GLY A 199 -27.93 -30.58 20.87
N GLN A 200 -27.13 -31.61 20.56
CA GLN A 200 -27.47 -32.79 19.74
C GLN A 200 -27.56 -32.75 18.18
N ASN A 201 -26.59 -33.45 17.64
CA ASN A 201 -26.59 -34.44 16.54
C ASN A 201 -27.84 -34.56 15.61
N SER A 202 -27.63 -34.50 14.31
CA SER A 202 -27.79 -35.67 13.42
C SER A 202 -27.47 -35.36 11.95
N SER A 203 -26.89 -36.34 11.32
CA SER A 203 -26.51 -36.52 9.91
C SER A 203 -27.66 -36.38 8.91
N GLY A 204 -27.35 -35.90 7.68
CA GLY A 204 -28.24 -36.05 6.55
C GLY A 204 -27.82 -35.27 5.30
N SER A 205 -27.13 -35.97 4.41
CA SER A 205 -26.92 -35.58 3.01
C SER A 205 -28.24 -35.31 2.27
N LYS A 206 -28.30 -34.20 1.51
CA LYS A 206 -28.94 -34.21 0.16
C LYS A 206 -28.70 -32.89 -0.60
N THR A 207 -28.18 -33.08 -1.80
CA THR A 207 -28.13 -32.16 -2.93
C THR A 207 -29.43 -31.40 -3.19
N GLY A 208 -29.33 -30.09 -3.49
CA GLY A 208 -30.46 -29.32 -3.99
C GLY A 208 -30.11 -27.87 -4.23
N THR A 209 -29.84 -27.57 -5.51
CA THR A 209 -29.72 -26.23 -6.05
C THR A 209 -31.01 -25.42 -5.81
N LYS A 210 -30.93 -24.31 -5.09
CA LYS A 210 -31.96 -23.26 -5.12
C LYS A 210 -31.31 -21.88 -4.94
N GLN A 211 -31.56 -21.05 -5.94
CA GLN A 211 -31.44 -19.61 -5.90
C GLN A 211 -32.01 -19.03 -4.60
N ALA A 212 -31.22 -18.27 -3.87
CA ALA A 212 -31.70 -17.50 -2.75
C ALA A 212 -31.48 -16.02 -3.04
N SER A 213 -32.59 -15.32 -3.23
CA SER A 213 -32.67 -13.87 -3.09
C SER A 213 -32.33 -13.54 -1.64
N GLY A 214 -31.17 -12.96 -1.42
CA GLY A 214 -30.67 -12.61 -0.09
C GLY A 214 -31.20 -11.26 0.34
N SER A 215 -31.98 -11.28 1.40
CA SER A 215 -32.32 -10.14 2.23
C SER A 215 -31.05 -9.49 2.77
N THR A 216 -30.79 -8.25 2.37
CA THR A 216 -29.74 -7.39 2.94
C THR A 216 -30.11 -7.03 4.38
N LYS A 217 -29.57 -7.75 5.36
CA LYS A 217 -29.50 -7.26 6.74
C LYS A 217 -28.52 -6.11 6.77
N SER A 218 -29.02 -4.90 6.93
CA SER A 218 -28.27 -3.68 7.22
C SER A 218 -27.43 -3.90 8.47
N ILE A 219 -26.13 -4.10 8.29
CA ILE A 219 -25.14 -3.98 9.35
C ILE A 219 -25.00 -2.48 9.59
N LYS A 220 -25.58 -1.96 10.65
CA LYS A 220 -25.26 -0.64 11.19
C LYS A 220 -23.83 -0.73 11.75
N SER A 221 -22.82 -0.53 10.92
CA SER A 221 -21.47 -0.24 11.38
C SER A 221 -21.56 1.08 12.16
N LYS A 222 -21.06 1.08 13.40
CA LYS A 222 -20.90 2.30 14.17
C LYS A 222 -19.90 3.15 13.41
N LEU A 223 -20.32 4.30 12.88
CA LEU A 223 -19.45 5.24 12.21
C LEU A 223 -18.26 5.57 13.11
N THR A 224 -17.04 5.49 12.54
CA THR A 224 -15.84 5.98 13.22
C THR A 224 -15.92 7.50 13.39
N ASP A 225 -15.11 8.06 14.28
CA ASP A 225 -15.11 9.51 14.46
C ASP A 225 -14.55 10.21 13.21
N ALA A 226 -13.60 9.59 12.48
CA ALA A 226 -13.14 10.04 11.16
C ALA A 226 -14.28 10.05 10.12
N ASP A 227 -15.15 9.01 10.07
CA ASP A 227 -16.32 9.01 9.18
C ASP A 227 -17.31 10.14 9.47
N LYS A 228 -17.47 10.49 10.75
CA LYS A 228 -18.32 11.61 11.15
C LYS A 228 -17.74 12.94 10.67
N VAL A 229 -16.44 13.14 10.84
CA VAL A 229 -15.74 14.34 10.38
C VAL A 229 -15.80 14.46 8.86
N MET A 230 -15.55 13.36 8.11
CA MET A 230 -15.69 13.37 6.66
C MET A 230 -17.07 13.80 6.20
N ARG A 231 -18.15 13.32 6.87
CA ARG A 231 -19.53 13.74 6.54
C ARG A 231 -19.80 15.22 6.87
N MET A 232 -19.22 15.74 7.95
CA MET A 232 -19.33 17.17 8.26
C MET A 232 -18.65 18.01 7.20
N ILE A 233 -17.48 17.61 6.73
CA ILE A 233 -16.75 18.25 5.64
C ILE A 233 -17.53 18.16 4.33
N ASP A 234 -18.04 16.96 3.95
CA ASP A 234 -18.83 16.76 2.74
C ASP A 234 -20.11 17.64 2.72
N ALA A 235 -20.73 17.86 3.88
CA ALA A 235 -21.89 18.74 3.99
C ALA A 235 -21.55 20.23 3.78
N ILE A 236 -20.28 20.62 3.95
CA ILE A 236 -19.77 21.97 3.74
C ILE A 236 -19.29 22.12 2.29
N ILE A 237 -18.62 21.07 1.76
CA ILE A 237 -18.08 21.01 0.40
C ILE A 237 -18.99 20.09 -0.41
N SER A 238 -20.19 20.58 -0.83
CA SER A 238 -21.10 19.79 -1.65
C SER A 238 -20.48 19.50 -3.02
N PRO A 239 -20.60 18.26 -3.58
CA PRO A 239 -20.08 17.92 -4.91
C PRO A 239 -20.66 18.79 -6.05
N GLU A 240 -21.86 19.32 -5.87
CA GLU A 240 -22.50 20.24 -6.84
C GLU A 240 -21.88 21.66 -6.79
N ASP A 241 -21.22 22.00 -5.68
CA ASP A 241 -20.59 23.29 -5.43
C ASP A 241 -19.05 23.25 -5.49
N SER A 242 -18.44 22.09 -5.68
CA SER A 242 -16.99 21.89 -5.50
C SER A 242 -16.10 22.69 -6.45
N ALA A 243 -16.57 23.08 -7.62
CA ALA A 243 -15.85 23.98 -8.52
C ALA A 243 -16.18 25.46 -8.26
N ASP A 244 -17.40 25.76 -7.81
CA ASP A 244 -17.91 27.13 -7.62
C ASP A 244 -17.92 27.58 -6.15
N ALA A 245 -18.06 26.67 -5.17
CA ALA A 245 -18.03 27.03 -3.75
C ALA A 245 -16.62 27.44 -3.28
N LEU A 246 -15.56 26.85 -3.88
CA LEU A 246 -14.17 27.32 -3.69
C LEU A 246 -13.89 28.67 -4.37
N SER A 247 -14.74 29.09 -5.33
CA SER A 247 -14.72 30.42 -5.98
C SER A 247 -15.71 31.40 -5.37
N ALA A 248 -16.63 30.93 -4.50
CA ALA A 248 -17.61 31.79 -3.85
C ALA A 248 -16.94 32.83 -2.95
N ASP A 249 -17.47 34.02 -3.04
CA ASP A 249 -17.08 35.19 -2.23
C ASP A 249 -17.32 34.86 -0.73
N ILE A 250 -16.24 34.66 0.02
CA ILE A 250 -16.25 34.28 1.45
C ILE A 250 -17.03 35.34 2.27
N SER A 251 -17.09 36.58 1.80
CA SER A 251 -17.88 37.64 2.46
C SER A 251 -19.38 37.37 2.48
N LYS A 252 -19.87 36.36 1.76
CA LYS A 252 -21.27 35.93 1.72
C LYS A 252 -21.60 34.72 2.55
N LEU A 253 -20.64 34.14 3.28
CA LEU A 253 -20.90 33.03 4.19
C LEU A 253 -21.84 33.49 5.31
N THR A 254 -22.88 32.70 5.52
CA THR A 254 -23.81 32.94 6.64
C THR A 254 -23.18 32.53 7.97
N ASP A 255 -23.67 33.04 9.09
CA ASP A 255 -23.23 32.68 10.43
C ASP A 255 -23.36 31.15 10.67
N ASP A 256 -24.39 30.52 10.12
CA ASP A 256 -24.58 29.05 10.23
C ASP A 256 -23.55 28.27 9.42
N GLN A 257 -23.15 28.76 8.23
CA GLN A 257 -22.09 28.16 7.43
C GLN A 257 -20.73 28.30 8.11
N LEU A 258 -20.41 29.49 8.63
CA LEU A 258 -19.19 29.73 9.42
C LEU A 258 -19.13 28.82 10.65
N LYS A 259 -20.26 28.67 11.37
CA LYS A 259 -20.34 27.77 12.50
C LYS A 259 -20.10 26.31 12.10
N SER A 260 -20.68 25.84 11.01
CA SER A 260 -20.49 24.48 10.49
C SER A 260 -19.02 24.21 10.15
N ILE A 261 -18.33 25.19 9.54
CA ILE A 261 -16.90 25.13 9.23
C ILE A 261 -16.06 25.02 10.50
N ILE A 262 -16.36 25.85 11.52
CA ILE A 262 -15.67 25.84 12.82
C ILE A 262 -15.89 24.52 13.55
N ASP A 263 -17.11 24.00 13.53
CA ASP A 263 -17.45 22.75 14.21
C ASP A 263 -16.76 21.55 13.52
N ALA A 264 -16.69 21.51 12.18
CA ALA A 264 -15.96 20.50 11.43
C ALA A 264 -14.44 20.56 11.69
N TYR A 265 -13.87 21.78 11.75
CA TYR A 265 -12.45 21.97 12.08
C TYR A 265 -12.13 21.48 13.50
N LYS A 266 -12.93 21.85 14.49
CA LYS A 266 -12.75 21.38 15.88
C LYS A 266 -12.88 19.87 15.99
N ALA A 267 -13.85 19.28 15.29
CA ALA A 267 -14.03 17.84 15.28
C ALA A 267 -12.80 17.14 14.66
N TYR A 268 -12.23 17.67 13.56
CA TYR A 268 -11.01 17.18 12.98
C TYR A 268 -9.81 17.30 13.94
N GLU A 269 -9.62 18.46 14.59
CA GLU A 269 -8.52 18.66 15.53
C GLU A 269 -8.61 17.74 16.76
N SER A 270 -9.81 17.30 17.12
CA SER A 270 -10.02 16.36 18.24
C SER A 270 -9.74 14.89 17.90
N LEU A 271 -9.51 14.56 16.63
CA LEU A 271 -9.14 13.22 16.21
C LEU A 271 -7.72 12.87 16.65
N SER A 272 -7.45 11.57 16.84
CA SER A 272 -6.09 11.06 16.93
C SER A 272 -5.34 11.30 15.62
N ASP A 273 -4.01 11.31 15.68
CA ASP A 273 -3.19 11.49 14.45
C ASP A 273 -3.48 10.39 13.42
N ASP A 274 -3.75 9.16 13.86
CA ASP A 274 -4.14 8.04 13.00
C ASP A 274 -5.51 8.26 12.34
N ASP A 275 -6.49 8.77 13.09
CA ASP A 275 -7.82 9.07 12.56
C ASP A 275 -7.81 10.27 11.62
N LYS A 276 -6.94 11.26 11.83
CA LYS A 276 -6.74 12.40 10.92
C LYS A 276 -6.32 11.94 9.53
N LEU A 277 -5.48 10.90 9.43
CA LEU A 277 -5.05 10.32 8.15
C LEU A 277 -6.20 9.66 7.37
N LEU A 278 -7.27 9.27 8.04
CA LEU A 278 -8.45 8.65 7.42
C LEU A 278 -9.43 9.68 6.82
N VAL A 279 -9.28 10.97 7.13
CA VAL A 279 -10.16 12.04 6.63
C VAL A 279 -9.72 12.49 5.24
N LYS A 280 -10.19 11.77 4.23
CA LYS A 280 -9.76 11.91 2.82
C LYS A 280 -10.07 13.28 2.19
N ASN A 281 -11.15 13.95 2.61
CA ASN A 281 -11.61 15.23 2.09
C ASN A 281 -11.03 16.45 2.83
N TYR A 282 -10.10 16.23 3.77
CA TYR A 282 -9.49 17.31 4.55
C TYR A 282 -8.65 18.28 3.70
N SER A 283 -8.02 17.80 2.63
CA SER A 283 -7.20 18.67 1.75
C SER A 283 -8.03 19.81 1.11
N ASP A 284 -9.27 19.51 0.69
CA ASP A 284 -10.16 20.51 0.11
C ASP A 284 -10.77 21.40 1.18
N PHE A 285 -11.10 20.85 2.33
CA PHE A 285 -11.51 21.61 3.50
C PHE A 285 -10.41 22.59 3.96
N LYS A 286 -9.15 22.15 3.96
CA LYS A 286 -8.00 23.00 4.28
C LYS A 286 -7.86 24.18 3.33
N LYS A 287 -8.06 23.98 2.02
CA LYS A 287 -8.06 25.09 1.04
C LYS A 287 -9.11 26.16 1.37
N LEU A 288 -10.30 25.72 1.80
CA LEU A 288 -11.36 26.63 2.26
C LEU A 288 -10.93 27.40 3.53
N LEU A 289 -10.35 26.70 4.52
CA LEU A 289 -9.86 27.32 5.76
C LEU A 289 -8.75 28.34 5.50
N ASP A 290 -7.79 28.02 4.62
CA ASP A 290 -6.67 28.90 4.27
C ASP A 290 -7.19 30.19 3.60
N ARG A 291 -8.24 30.10 2.77
CA ARG A 291 -8.89 31.29 2.17
C ARG A 291 -9.60 32.15 3.20
N ILE A 292 -10.39 31.52 4.09
CA ILE A 292 -11.08 32.27 5.17
C ILE A 292 -10.06 33.01 6.06
N GLY A 293 -8.94 32.36 6.40
CA GLY A 293 -7.87 32.98 7.18
C GLY A 293 -7.16 34.13 6.46
N THR A 294 -7.10 34.12 5.11
CA THR A 294 -6.44 35.16 4.32
C THR A 294 -7.33 36.40 4.13
N GLU A 295 -8.66 36.23 4.12
CA GLU A 295 -9.59 37.35 3.93
C GLU A 295 -10.05 38.00 5.26
N MET A 296 -9.78 37.37 6.40
CA MET A 296 -10.05 37.90 7.73
C MET A 296 -8.90 38.75 8.31
N HIS A 297 -7.80 38.92 7.58
CA HIS A 297 -6.66 39.79 7.88
C HIS A 297 -6.57 40.94 6.91
#